data_747162934a0fa13a235dea43e73e4866
#
_entry.id   747162934a0fa13a235dea43e73e4866
#
_cell.length_a   1.000
_cell.length_b   1.000
_cell.length_c   1.000
_cell.angle_alpha   90.00
_cell.angle_beta   90.00
_cell.angle_gamma   90.00
#
_symmetry.space_group_name_H-M   'P 1'
#
loop_
_entity.id
_entity.type
_entity.pdbx_description
1 polymer ?
#
loop_
_entity_poly.entity_id
_entity_poly.type
_entity_poly.pdbx_seq_one_letter_code
_entity_poly.pdbx_strand_id
1 'polypeptide(L)'
;MSCFKLPVGLCSKIECLIRRFWWGQKGERRKVHWVKWNTLCPPKNEGGMGFKDLANFNDALLAKQAWRLLHNKDSLFYRVFKMKFFPNCSIWEAQDTGSGSHAWHSILKGKDVLIKGARWRVGCGEAISIWNDAWLPSQEHQQILSDIVTGFKDGKVSDLINLSTRTWDAHLVHGLFSPEEAAMVLSIPLSRTPMEDKIIWPFTPSGNYTINSGSKFLAKLNSMFVPAGNSQQQNEIWKQIWGLNVPSKVQNFLWRACKEAIPAKHNLLKRKILNEDKCEQCGVESETAAHALWTCPTLNEI
;
A
#
# COMPACT_ATOMS: atom_id res chain seq x y z
N MET A 1 0.85 16.62 -9.77
CA MET A 1 0.46 15.51 -8.87
C MET A 1 1.25 15.49 -7.55
N SER A 2 2.52 15.87 -7.53
CA SER A 2 3.36 15.77 -6.31
C SER A 2 3.20 16.93 -5.30
N CYS A 3 2.48 17.97 -5.64
CA CYS A 3 2.31 19.16 -4.78
C CYS A 3 0.87 19.41 -4.35
N PHE A 4 -0.10 18.79 -5.04
CA PHE A 4 -1.51 19.03 -4.80
C PHE A 4 -2.29 17.73 -4.69
N LYS A 5 -3.22 17.68 -3.75
CA LYS A 5 -4.22 16.61 -3.65
C LYS A 5 -5.19 16.73 -4.82
N LEU A 6 -5.27 15.68 -5.63
CA LEU A 6 -6.20 15.62 -6.74
C LEU A 6 -7.59 15.25 -6.24
N PRO A 7 -8.65 15.90 -6.76
CA PRO A 7 -10.02 15.48 -6.51
C PRO A 7 -10.24 14.02 -6.98
N VAL A 8 -10.94 13.22 -6.18
CA VAL A 8 -11.23 11.82 -6.51
C VAL A 8 -11.95 11.67 -7.85
N GLY A 9 -12.89 12.61 -8.15
CA GLY A 9 -13.59 12.61 -9.42
C GLY A 9 -12.68 12.83 -10.65
N LEU A 10 -11.61 13.61 -10.50
CA LEU A 10 -10.60 13.78 -11.56
C LEU A 10 -9.77 12.50 -11.75
N CYS A 11 -9.32 11.87 -10.66
CA CYS A 11 -8.62 10.58 -10.71
C CYS A 11 -9.49 9.55 -11.44
N SER A 12 -10.75 9.39 -11.07
CA SER A 12 -11.69 8.46 -11.69
C SER A 12 -11.92 8.75 -13.18
N LYS A 13 -11.99 10.01 -13.58
CA LYS A 13 -12.11 10.39 -15.00
C LYS A 13 -10.86 9.97 -15.80
N ILE A 14 -9.67 10.23 -15.26
CA ILE A 14 -8.40 9.86 -15.91
C ILE A 14 -8.29 8.33 -16.00
N GLU A 15 -8.59 7.60 -14.93
CA GLU A 15 -8.60 6.13 -14.90
C GLU A 15 -9.60 5.56 -15.91
N CYS A 16 -10.75 6.19 -16.09
CA CYS A 16 -11.73 5.82 -17.11
C CYS A 16 -11.14 5.97 -18.53
N LEU A 17 -10.39 7.04 -18.81
CA LEU A 17 -9.72 7.24 -20.09
C LEU A 17 -8.63 6.19 -20.33
N ILE A 18 -7.81 5.91 -19.33
CA ILE A 18 -6.77 4.86 -19.40
C ILE A 18 -7.41 3.50 -19.67
N ARG A 19 -8.49 3.17 -18.98
CA ARG A 19 -9.23 1.91 -19.15
C ARG A 19 -9.85 1.79 -20.56
N ARG A 20 -10.42 2.87 -21.09
CA ARG A 20 -10.94 2.91 -22.46
C ARG A 20 -9.84 2.64 -23.47
N PHE A 21 -8.71 3.31 -23.33
CA PHE A 21 -7.53 3.10 -24.18
C PHE A 21 -7.01 1.65 -24.08
N TRP A 22 -6.88 1.10 -22.87
CA TRP A 22 -6.43 -0.27 -22.63
C TRP A 22 -7.31 -1.32 -23.34
N TRP A 23 -8.62 -1.14 -23.30
CA TRP A 23 -9.56 -2.05 -23.96
C TRP A 23 -9.75 -1.75 -25.44
N GLY A 24 -8.97 -0.86 -26.03
CA GLY A 24 -8.92 -0.58 -27.46
C GLY A 24 -10.14 0.18 -27.98
N GLN A 25 -10.75 1.03 -27.17
CA GLN A 25 -11.80 1.93 -27.64
C GLN A 25 -11.21 2.92 -28.65
N LYS A 26 -11.81 3.00 -29.85
CA LYS A 26 -11.47 3.97 -30.88
C LYS A 26 -12.70 4.85 -31.18
N GLY A 27 -12.56 6.16 -31.01
CA GLY A 27 -13.65 7.12 -31.18
C GLY A 27 -14.86 6.78 -30.32
N GLU A 28 -16.05 6.81 -30.88
CA GLU A 28 -17.31 6.55 -30.17
C GLU A 28 -17.65 5.07 -30.01
N ARG A 29 -16.93 4.17 -30.68
CA ARG A 29 -17.18 2.72 -30.58
C ARG A 29 -16.79 2.20 -29.20
N ARG A 30 -17.79 1.97 -28.36
CA ARG A 30 -17.60 1.37 -27.02
C ARG A 30 -17.09 -0.06 -27.15
N LYS A 31 -16.04 -0.37 -26.41
CA LYS A 31 -15.53 -1.73 -26.22
C LYS A 31 -15.88 -2.26 -24.84
N VAL A 32 -16.01 -3.58 -24.75
CA VAL A 32 -16.31 -4.26 -23.48
C VAL A 32 -15.10 -4.18 -22.57
N HIS A 33 -15.30 -3.69 -21.35
CA HIS A 33 -14.29 -3.72 -20.28
C HIS A 33 -14.44 -5.02 -19.49
N TRP A 34 -13.61 -6.01 -19.80
CA TRP A 34 -13.76 -7.38 -19.29
C TRP A 34 -13.55 -7.50 -17.77
N VAL A 35 -12.62 -6.73 -17.21
CA VAL A 35 -12.33 -6.73 -15.76
C VAL A 35 -12.44 -5.34 -15.16
N LYS A 36 -12.68 -5.29 -13.84
CA LYS A 36 -12.76 -4.05 -13.06
C LYS A 36 -11.39 -3.39 -12.97
N TRP A 37 -11.35 -2.05 -12.77
CA TRP A 37 -10.10 -1.30 -12.61
C TRP A 37 -9.24 -1.83 -11.46
N ASN A 38 -9.85 -2.08 -10.32
CA ASN A 38 -9.15 -2.60 -9.14
C ASN A 38 -8.47 -3.97 -9.38
N THR A 39 -8.97 -4.78 -10.32
CA THR A 39 -8.34 -6.04 -10.73
C THR A 39 -7.12 -5.81 -11.62
N LEU A 40 -7.02 -4.66 -12.29
CA LEU A 40 -5.87 -4.27 -13.12
C LEU A 40 -4.73 -3.65 -12.29
N CYS A 41 -5.05 -3.08 -11.12
CA CYS A 41 -4.08 -2.35 -10.29
C CYS A 41 -3.02 -3.22 -9.62
N PRO A 42 -3.29 -4.44 -9.10
CA PRO A 42 -2.27 -5.27 -8.49
C PRO A 42 -1.08 -5.52 -9.43
N PRO A 43 0.12 -5.81 -8.88
CA PRO A 43 1.28 -6.19 -9.68
C PRO A 43 1.01 -7.44 -10.55
N LYS A 44 1.80 -7.61 -11.59
CA LYS A 44 1.68 -8.75 -12.52
C LYS A 44 1.79 -10.10 -11.81
N ASN A 45 2.70 -10.22 -10.86
CA ASN A 45 2.88 -11.43 -10.04
C ASN A 45 1.73 -11.72 -9.06
N GLU A 46 0.81 -10.78 -8.89
CA GLU A 46 -0.42 -10.89 -8.07
C GLU A 46 -1.68 -10.95 -8.95
N GLY A 47 -1.51 -11.19 -10.24
CA GLY A 47 -2.60 -11.35 -11.20
C GLY A 47 -3.23 -10.06 -11.71
N GLY A 48 -2.62 -8.91 -11.45
CA GLY A 48 -2.97 -7.63 -12.05
C GLY A 48 -2.13 -7.29 -13.29
N MET A 49 -2.15 -6.04 -13.69
CA MET A 49 -1.36 -5.47 -14.77
C MET A 49 -0.42 -4.36 -14.29
N GLY A 50 -0.44 -4.04 -13.01
CA GLY A 50 0.37 -2.99 -12.39
C GLY A 50 -0.09 -1.57 -12.70
N PHE A 51 -1.35 -1.38 -13.10
CA PHE A 51 -1.93 -0.04 -13.21
C PHE A 51 -1.94 0.65 -11.85
N LYS A 52 -1.86 1.97 -11.86
CA LYS A 52 -1.87 2.76 -10.65
C LYS A 52 -3.29 3.24 -10.34
N ASP A 53 -3.73 2.99 -9.09
CA ASP A 53 -4.81 3.77 -8.50
C ASP A 53 -4.28 5.19 -8.31
N LEU A 54 -4.83 6.15 -9.06
CA LEU A 54 -4.29 7.51 -9.12
C LEU A 54 -4.49 8.28 -7.81
N ALA A 55 -5.55 7.98 -7.05
CA ALA A 55 -5.77 8.60 -5.76
C ALA A 55 -4.71 8.15 -4.74
N ASN A 56 -4.50 6.83 -4.60
CA ASN A 56 -3.45 6.28 -3.74
C ASN A 56 -2.04 6.71 -4.17
N PHE A 57 -1.80 6.76 -5.48
CA PHE A 57 -0.51 7.21 -6.00
C PHE A 57 -0.24 8.69 -5.73
N ASN A 58 -1.27 9.54 -5.84
CA ASN A 58 -1.17 10.95 -5.46
C ASN A 58 -0.90 11.12 -3.96
N ASP A 59 -1.56 10.33 -3.09
CA ASP A 59 -1.29 10.35 -1.66
C ASP A 59 0.14 9.92 -1.33
N ALA A 60 0.64 8.89 -2.00
CA ALA A 60 2.04 8.47 -1.85
C ALA A 60 3.05 9.54 -2.30
N LEU A 61 2.72 10.31 -3.36
CA LEU A 61 3.54 11.44 -3.80
C LEU A 61 3.55 12.59 -2.77
N LEU A 62 2.40 12.90 -2.18
CA LEU A 62 2.27 13.92 -1.14
C LEU A 62 2.97 13.51 0.16
N ALA A 63 2.85 12.22 0.54
CA ALA A 63 3.58 11.66 1.67
C ALA A 63 5.11 11.79 1.49
N LYS A 64 5.63 11.68 0.26
CA LYS A 64 7.06 11.93 -0.01
C LYS A 64 7.45 13.37 0.27
N GLN A 65 6.57 14.35 0.05
CA GLN A 65 6.86 15.75 0.40
C GLN A 65 6.86 15.96 1.92
N ALA A 66 5.88 15.36 2.64
CA ALA A 66 5.87 15.38 4.10
C ALA A 66 7.12 14.69 4.68
N TRP A 67 7.56 13.56 4.10
CA TRP A 67 8.81 12.88 4.47
C TRP A 67 10.06 13.75 4.28
N ARG A 68 10.11 14.54 3.20
CA ARG A 68 11.20 15.51 2.96
C ARG A 68 11.21 16.61 4.02
N LEU A 69 10.06 17.14 4.42
CA LEU A 69 9.96 18.11 5.50
C LEU A 69 10.37 17.54 6.86
N LEU A 70 10.22 16.23 7.05
CA LEU A 70 10.62 15.56 8.30
C LEU A 70 12.15 15.37 8.39
N HIS A 71 12.82 15.03 7.28
CA HIS A 71 14.21 14.57 7.27
C HIS A 71 15.22 15.57 6.67
N ASN A 72 14.81 16.41 5.73
CA ASN A 72 15.73 17.29 4.99
C ASN A 72 15.62 18.74 5.52
N LYS A 73 16.04 18.95 6.77
CA LYS A 73 15.93 20.25 7.48
C LYS A 73 16.75 21.37 6.83
N ASP A 74 17.84 21.05 6.13
CA ASP A 74 18.71 22.02 5.47
C ASP A 74 18.16 22.54 4.13
N SER A 75 17.13 21.90 3.58
CA SER A 75 16.57 22.28 2.29
C SER A 75 15.83 23.61 2.34
N LEU A 76 15.91 24.39 1.25
CA LEU A 76 15.10 25.61 1.09
C LEU A 76 13.61 25.32 1.26
N PHE A 77 13.14 24.17 0.75
CA PHE A 77 11.77 23.70 0.91
C PHE A 77 11.37 23.59 2.39
N TYR A 78 12.19 22.98 3.23
CA TYR A 78 11.94 22.90 4.67
C TYR A 78 11.93 24.29 5.30
N ARG A 79 12.95 25.13 5.04
CA ARG A 79 13.08 26.45 5.64
C ARG A 79 11.87 27.34 5.38
N VAL A 80 11.40 27.40 4.12
CA VAL A 80 10.23 28.18 3.74
C VAL A 80 8.95 27.66 4.42
N PHE A 81 8.73 26.35 4.39
CA PHE A 81 7.53 25.75 5.00
C PHE A 81 7.54 25.85 6.52
N LYS A 82 8.69 25.64 7.16
CA LYS A 82 8.88 25.77 8.61
C LYS A 82 8.51 27.15 9.10
N MET A 83 9.07 28.20 8.49
CA MET A 83 8.79 29.59 8.89
C MET A 83 7.33 29.98 8.71
N LYS A 84 6.69 29.48 7.64
CA LYS A 84 5.34 29.93 7.27
C LYS A 84 4.21 29.14 7.95
N PHE A 85 4.37 27.84 8.12
CA PHE A 85 3.26 26.95 8.47
C PHE A 85 3.39 26.24 9.82
N PHE A 86 4.62 26.01 10.32
CA PHE A 86 4.83 25.34 11.60
C PHE A 86 6.05 25.86 12.38
N PRO A 87 6.13 27.20 12.62
CA PRO A 87 7.32 27.83 13.19
C PRO A 87 7.73 27.27 14.56
N ASN A 88 6.78 26.89 15.41
CA ASN A 88 7.01 26.51 16.81
C ASN A 88 6.90 25.00 17.07
N CYS A 89 6.58 24.17 16.07
CA CYS A 89 6.39 22.73 16.23
C CYS A 89 7.12 21.93 15.13
N SER A 90 7.13 20.62 15.19
CA SER A 90 7.60 19.77 14.10
C SER A 90 6.52 19.59 13.03
N ILE A 91 6.91 19.14 11.83
CA ILE A 91 5.91 18.76 10.80
C ILE A 91 4.98 17.65 11.30
N TRP A 92 5.48 16.80 12.21
CA TRP A 92 4.72 15.70 12.79
C TRP A 92 3.54 16.19 13.64
N GLU A 93 3.75 17.24 14.41
CA GLU A 93 2.75 17.88 15.28
C GLU A 93 1.86 18.89 14.54
N ALA A 94 2.33 19.41 13.40
CA ALA A 94 1.63 20.44 12.66
C ALA A 94 0.21 20.01 12.26
N GLN A 95 -0.75 20.87 12.52
CA GLN A 95 -2.16 20.67 12.23
C GLN A 95 -2.65 21.61 11.13
N ASP A 96 -3.77 21.24 10.54
CA ASP A 96 -4.46 22.07 9.56
C ASP A 96 -5.27 23.15 10.29
N THR A 97 -4.78 24.39 10.22
CA THR A 97 -5.44 25.57 10.82
C THR A 97 -6.46 26.23 9.88
N GLY A 98 -6.67 25.67 8.69
CA GLY A 98 -7.58 26.24 7.67
C GLY A 98 -7.03 27.45 6.92
N SER A 99 -5.94 28.08 7.39
CA SER A 99 -5.36 29.30 6.79
C SER A 99 -4.15 29.05 5.88
N GLY A 100 -3.89 27.80 5.53
CA GLY A 100 -2.74 27.39 4.72
C GLY A 100 -2.94 27.54 3.22
N SER A 101 -1.84 27.47 2.44
CA SER A 101 -1.94 27.32 1.00
C SER A 101 -2.48 25.94 0.61
N HIS A 102 -3.07 25.82 -0.57
CA HIS A 102 -3.55 24.54 -1.10
C HIS A 102 -2.46 23.46 -1.13
N ALA A 103 -1.19 23.85 -1.35
CA ALA A 103 -0.05 22.95 -1.27
C ALA A 103 0.19 22.44 0.16
N TRP A 104 0.05 23.31 1.15
CA TRP A 104 0.21 22.95 2.56
C TRP A 104 -0.85 21.94 3.00
N HIS A 105 -2.13 22.23 2.75
CA HIS A 105 -3.22 21.29 3.03
C HIS A 105 -3.00 19.93 2.35
N SER A 106 -2.49 19.96 1.12
CA SER A 106 -2.18 18.72 0.37
C SER A 106 -1.07 17.92 1.03
N ILE A 107 0.00 18.58 1.52
CA ILE A 107 1.11 17.92 2.21
C ILE A 107 0.65 17.33 3.55
N LEU A 108 -0.23 18.02 4.28
CA LEU A 108 -0.82 17.50 5.52
C LEU A 108 -1.63 16.21 5.25
N LYS A 109 -2.37 16.13 4.14
CA LYS A 109 -3.00 14.86 3.73
C LYS A 109 -1.98 13.76 3.42
N GLY A 110 -0.83 14.12 2.85
CA GLY A 110 0.30 13.19 2.68
C GLY A 110 0.90 12.75 4.02
N LYS A 111 0.95 13.64 5.03
CA LYS A 111 1.40 13.30 6.38
C LYS A 111 0.54 12.20 7.02
N ASP A 112 -0.78 12.20 6.79
CA ASP A 112 -1.69 11.17 7.30
C ASP A 112 -1.26 9.75 6.88
N VAL A 113 -0.65 9.60 5.69
CA VAL A 113 -0.09 8.32 5.23
C VAL A 113 1.13 7.91 6.07
N LEU A 114 1.98 8.88 6.41
CA LEU A 114 3.17 8.63 7.23
C LEU A 114 2.78 8.27 8.67
N ILE A 115 1.80 8.95 9.25
CA ILE A 115 1.30 8.65 10.61
C ILE A 115 0.80 7.20 10.70
N LYS A 116 0.16 6.70 9.64
CA LYS A 116 -0.37 5.33 9.60
C LYS A 116 0.70 4.24 9.43
N GLY A 117 1.85 4.57 8.86
CA GLY A 117 2.81 3.54 8.46
C GLY A 117 4.25 3.76 8.93
N ALA A 118 4.63 4.96 9.32
CA ALA A 118 5.96 5.23 9.86
C ALA A 118 6.01 4.88 11.36
N ARG A 119 7.19 4.51 11.83
CA ARG A 119 7.43 4.26 13.25
C ARG A 119 8.74 4.87 13.70
N TRP A 120 8.88 5.03 15.00
CA TRP A 120 10.14 5.40 15.62
C TRP A 120 11.13 4.23 15.63
N ARG A 121 12.36 4.52 15.33
CA ARG A 121 13.52 3.68 15.65
C ARG A 121 14.13 4.23 16.91
N VAL A 122 14.16 3.40 17.94
CA VAL A 122 14.71 3.78 19.25
C VAL A 122 16.22 4.00 19.14
N GLY A 123 16.66 5.16 19.61
CA GLY A 123 18.05 5.55 19.79
C GLY A 123 18.36 5.74 21.26
N CYS A 124 18.24 6.98 21.78
CA CYS A 124 18.31 7.29 23.21
C CYS A 124 16.95 7.13 23.91
N GLY A 125 15.84 7.14 23.19
CA GLY A 125 14.49 7.01 23.73
C GLY A 125 13.89 8.31 24.29
N GLU A 126 14.62 9.42 24.25
CA GLU A 126 14.19 10.69 24.88
C GLU A 126 13.06 11.39 24.12
N ALA A 127 13.01 11.21 22.77
CA ALA A 127 11.99 11.83 21.94
C ALA A 127 10.70 11.01 21.85
N ILE A 128 10.70 9.74 22.27
CA ILE A 128 9.62 8.79 22.05
C ILE A 128 8.76 8.66 23.31
N SER A 129 7.45 8.91 23.19
CA SER A 129 6.48 8.59 24.23
C SER A 129 6.17 7.10 24.25
N ILE A 130 6.21 6.47 25.42
CA ILE A 130 5.90 5.04 25.57
C ILE A 130 4.52 4.71 25.00
N TRP A 131 3.52 5.51 25.34
CA TRP A 131 2.11 5.20 25.09
C TRP A 131 1.53 5.80 23.79
N ASN A 132 2.06 6.97 23.39
CA ASN A 132 1.45 7.75 22.33
C ASN A 132 2.12 7.53 20.95
N ASP A 133 3.37 7.10 20.94
CA ASP A 133 4.14 6.96 19.71
C ASP A 133 4.14 5.52 19.18
N ALA A 134 4.26 5.38 17.87
CA ALA A 134 4.41 4.10 17.19
C ALA A 134 5.90 3.72 17.15
N TRP A 135 6.34 2.76 17.97
CA TRP A 135 7.74 2.33 18.05
C TRP A 135 7.96 0.82 18.11
N LEU A 136 6.90 0.04 18.32
CA LEU A 136 6.99 -1.42 18.33
C LEU A 136 7.27 -2.01 16.93
N PRO A 137 8.06 -3.09 16.83
CA PRO A 137 8.39 -3.74 15.56
C PRO A 137 7.28 -4.63 15.02
N SER A 138 6.03 -4.39 15.37
CA SER A 138 4.86 -5.14 14.89
C SER A 138 4.34 -4.59 13.56
N GLN A 139 3.73 -5.47 12.75
CA GLN A 139 2.99 -5.06 11.54
C GLN A 139 1.54 -4.68 11.83
N GLU A 140 0.95 -5.21 12.90
CA GLU A 140 -0.45 -5.01 13.25
C GLU A 140 -0.64 -3.83 14.21
N HIS A 141 0.17 -3.78 15.26
CA HIS A 141 0.10 -2.75 16.29
C HIS A 141 1.49 -2.19 16.57
N GLN A 142 1.74 -0.97 16.10
CA GLN A 142 3.04 -0.31 16.28
C GLN A 142 3.10 0.52 17.60
N GLN A 143 1.95 0.69 18.26
CA GLN A 143 1.81 1.35 19.57
C GLN A 143 1.57 0.32 20.66
N ILE A 144 1.89 0.69 21.91
CA ILE A 144 1.54 -0.08 23.10
C ILE A 144 0.02 -0.04 23.30
N LEU A 145 -0.56 -1.19 23.56
CA LEU A 145 -2.00 -1.37 23.83
C LEU A 145 -2.28 -1.65 25.30
N SER A 146 -1.25 -2.02 26.09
CA SER A 146 -1.37 -2.20 27.54
C SER A 146 -1.87 -0.94 28.23
N ASP A 147 -2.59 -1.09 29.35
CA ASP A 147 -3.14 0.02 30.11
C ASP A 147 -2.05 0.92 30.69
N ILE A 148 -2.31 2.22 30.67
CA ILE A 148 -1.37 3.23 31.17
C ILE A 148 -1.22 3.11 32.68
N VAL A 149 -0.02 2.79 33.16
CA VAL A 149 0.30 2.73 34.59
C VAL A 149 0.47 4.15 35.15
N THR A 150 -0.20 4.45 36.24
CA THR A 150 -0.35 5.81 36.83
C THR A 150 0.97 6.56 37.01
N GLY A 151 2.07 5.87 37.32
CA GLY A 151 3.39 6.48 37.49
C GLY A 151 4.17 6.75 36.19
N PHE A 152 3.70 6.23 35.01
CA PHE A 152 4.39 6.31 33.74
C PHE A 152 3.56 6.99 32.65
N LYS A 153 2.51 7.72 32.97
CA LYS A 153 1.61 8.35 32.00
C LYS A 153 2.33 9.19 30.96
N ASP A 154 3.32 9.97 31.34
CA ASP A 154 4.14 10.82 30.48
C ASP A 154 5.53 10.20 30.21
N GLY A 155 5.69 8.90 30.47
CA GLY A 155 6.95 8.18 30.37
C GLY A 155 7.53 8.19 28.96
N LYS A 156 8.85 8.26 28.91
CA LYS A 156 9.64 8.16 27.69
C LYS A 156 10.26 6.79 27.57
N VAL A 157 10.55 6.38 26.33
CA VAL A 157 11.22 5.10 26.08
C VAL A 157 12.61 5.05 26.75
N SER A 158 13.26 6.20 26.94
CA SER A 158 14.51 6.33 27.73
C SER A 158 14.38 5.80 29.16
N ASP A 159 13.20 5.89 29.77
CA ASP A 159 12.94 5.46 31.15
C ASP A 159 12.96 3.92 31.25
N LEU A 160 12.79 3.22 30.15
CA LEU A 160 12.87 1.75 30.04
C LEU A 160 14.30 1.24 29.75
N ILE A 161 15.26 2.15 29.53
CA ILE A 161 16.63 1.82 29.14
C ILE A 161 17.57 2.06 30.32
N ASN A 162 18.32 1.03 30.71
CA ASN A 162 19.40 1.20 31.67
C ASN A 162 20.56 1.95 31.00
N LEU A 163 20.79 3.18 31.43
CA LEU A 163 21.78 4.09 30.84
C LEU A 163 23.23 3.59 30.98
N SER A 164 23.53 2.84 32.05
CA SER A 164 24.89 2.34 32.30
C SER A 164 25.28 1.17 31.40
N THR A 165 24.34 0.25 31.14
CA THR A 165 24.55 -0.96 30.35
C THR A 165 24.08 -0.85 28.91
N ARG A 166 23.27 0.19 28.60
CA ARG A 166 22.59 0.38 27.31
C ARG A 166 21.77 -0.84 26.91
N THR A 167 21.06 -1.41 27.88
CA THR A 167 20.13 -2.54 27.71
C THR A 167 18.75 -2.16 28.22
N TRP A 168 17.75 -2.87 27.76
CA TRP A 168 16.41 -2.74 28.33
C TRP A 168 16.39 -3.17 29.81
N ASP A 169 15.67 -2.42 30.64
CA ASP A 169 15.33 -2.87 31.99
C ASP A 169 14.21 -3.92 31.90
N ALA A 170 14.60 -5.19 31.85
CA ALA A 170 13.68 -6.30 31.67
C ALA A 170 12.63 -6.39 32.79
N HIS A 171 13.02 -6.03 34.05
CA HIS A 171 12.09 -6.08 35.17
C HIS A 171 10.99 -5.03 35.02
N LEU A 172 11.35 -3.81 34.65
CA LEU A 172 10.42 -2.72 34.40
C LEU A 172 9.53 -3.00 33.20
N VAL A 173 10.11 -3.51 32.10
CA VAL A 173 9.37 -3.86 30.86
C VAL A 173 8.33 -4.94 31.15
N HIS A 174 8.66 -6.01 31.86
CA HIS A 174 7.69 -7.04 32.24
C HIS A 174 6.64 -6.56 33.25
N GLY A 175 6.95 -5.54 34.04
CA GLY A 175 6.01 -4.95 35.00
C GLY A 175 4.99 -3.99 34.38
N LEU A 176 5.32 -3.40 33.21
CA LEU A 176 4.50 -2.38 32.57
C LEU A 176 3.65 -2.91 31.39
N PHE A 177 4.11 -3.96 30.70
CA PHE A 177 3.52 -4.40 29.43
C PHE A 177 3.03 -5.84 29.50
N SER A 178 2.11 -6.17 28.60
CA SER A 178 1.70 -7.56 28.38
C SER A 178 2.90 -8.44 27.98
N PRO A 179 2.88 -9.76 28.23
CA PRO A 179 4.00 -10.65 27.87
C PRO A 179 4.41 -10.56 26.39
N GLU A 180 3.44 -10.36 25.51
CA GLU A 180 3.67 -10.23 24.07
C GLU A 180 4.38 -8.91 23.73
N GLU A 181 3.91 -7.80 24.28
CA GLU A 181 4.53 -6.49 24.09
C GLU A 181 5.92 -6.42 24.74
N ALA A 182 6.07 -6.97 25.93
CA ALA A 182 7.36 -7.06 26.61
C ALA A 182 8.39 -7.82 25.75
N ALA A 183 8.00 -8.96 25.18
CA ALA A 183 8.86 -9.71 24.26
C ALA A 183 9.24 -8.90 23.02
N MET A 184 8.29 -8.13 22.46
CA MET A 184 8.58 -7.24 21.32
C MET A 184 9.54 -6.13 21.71
N VAL A 185 9.35 -5.47 22.84
CA VAL A 185 10.23 -4.41 23.34
C VAL A 185 11.65 -4.94 23.54
N LEU A 186 11.80 -6.06 24.24
CA LEU A 186 13.09 -6.69 24.50
C LEU A 186 13.81 -7.17 23.23
N SER A 187 13.06 -7.43 22.16
CA SER A 187 13.63 -7.81 20.84
C SER A 187 14.25 -6.63 20.09
N ILE A 188 13.95 -5.37 20.47
CA ILE A 188 14.48 -4.19 19.78
C ILE A 188 15.96 -4.01 20.14
N PRO A 189 16.88 -4.06 19.16
CA PRO A 189 18.30 -3.88 19.44
C PRO A 189 18.59 -2.42 19.78
N LEU A 190 19.25 -2.19 20.91
CA LEU A 190 19.77 -0.89 21.29
C LEU A 190 21.21 -0.70 20.80
N SER A 191 21.51 0.53 20.35
CA SER A 191 22.89 0.87 19.97
C SER A 191 23.77 1.00 21.20
N ARG A 192 25.01 0.50 21.12
CA ARG A 192 26.03 0.68 22.16
C ARG A 192 26.45 2.14 22.32
N THR A 193 26.38 2.92 21.26
CA THR A 193 26.66 4.36 21.26
C THR A 193 25.35 5.14 21.31
N PRO A 194 25.29 6.29 22.03
CA PRO A 194 24.14 7.18 22.00
C PRO A 194 23.82 7.60 20.56
N MET A 195 22.59 7.32 20.13
CA MET A 195 22.07 7.73 18.83
C MET A 195 20.76 8.46 19.03
N GLU A 196 20.47 9.42 18.19
CA GLU A 196 19.17 10.10 18.18
C GLU A 196 18.04 9.17 17.73
N ASP A 197 16.87 9.37 18.32
CA ASP A 197 15.65 8.73 17.90
C ASP A 197 15.27 9.21 16.49
N LYS A 198 14.82 8.29 15.64
CA LYS A 198 14.53 8.63 14.26
C LYS A 198 13.23 7.97 13.79
N ILE A 199 12.39 8.74 13.12
CA ILE A 199 11.23 8.19 12.41
C ILE A 199 11.71 7.48 11.15
N ILE A 200 11.30 6.23 10.98
CA ILE A 200 11.65 5.37 9.85
C ILE A 200 10.40 4.87 9.12
N TRP A 201 10.58 4.50 7.87
CA TRP A 201 9.58 3.82 7.06
C TRP A 201 9.89 2.32 6.99
N PRO A 202 9.19 1.46 7.75
CA PRO A 202 9.56 0.06 7.94
C PRO A 202 9.38 -0.82 6.69
N PHE A 203 8.70 -0.31 5.66
CA PHE A 203 8.42 -1.03 4.42
C PHE A 203 9.54 -0.93 3.37
N THR A 204 10.71 -0.44 3.77
CA THR A 204 11.93 -0.41 2.95
C THR A 204 13.15 -0.82 3.79
N PRO A 205 14.12 -1.55 3.23
CA PRO A 205 15.33 -1.96 3.98
C PRO A 205 16.15 -0.77 4.51
N SER A 206 16.13 0.35 3.79
CA SER A 206 16.85 1.57 4.20
C SER A 206 16.15 2.38 5.29
N GLY A 207 14.92 2.04 5.65
CA GLY A 207 14.08 2.85 6.54
C GLY A 207 13.62 4.18 5.93
N ASN A 208 13.89 4.44 4.64
CA ASN A 208 13.50 5.67 3.97
C ASN A 208 12.20 5.49 3.17
N TYR A 209 11.33 6.48 3.23
CA TYR A 209 10.10 6.46 2.45
C TYR A 209 10.37 6.55 0.95
N THR A 210 9.78 5.66 0.18
CA THR A 210 9.71 5.71 -1.29
C THR A 210 8.27 5.76 -1.76
N ILE A 211 8.01 6.41 -2.89
CA ILE A 211 6.66 6.51 -3.46
C ILE A 211 6.11 5.11 -3.78
N ASN A 212 6.96 4.20 -4.23
CA ASN A 212 6.56 2.83 -4.52
C ASN A 212 6.12 2.07 -3.26
N SER A 213 6.90 2.15 -2.16
CA SER A 213 6.54 1.51 -0.90
C SER A 213 5.28 2.13 -0.27
N GLY A 214 5.13 3.46 -0.34
CA GLY A 214 3.92 4.16 0.12
C GLY A 214 2.67 3.78 -0.68
N SER A 215 2.79 3.68 -2.01
CA SER A 215 1.68 3.24 -2.87
C SER A 215 1.27 1.78 -2.59
N LYS A 216 2.25 0.87 -2.37
CA LYS A 216 1.98 -0.51 -1.97
C LYS A 216 1.33 -0.60 -0.60
N PHE A 217 1.79 0.20 0.37
CA PHE A 217 1.21 0.29 1.70
C PHE A 217 -0.27 0.71 1.65
N LEU A 218 -0.58 1.76 0.90
CA LEU A 218 -1.97 2.22 0.73
C LEU A 218 -2.84 1.18 0.02
N ALA A 219 -2.31 0.49 -0.98
CA ALA A 219 -3.02 -0.59 -1.66
C ALA A 219 -3.33 -1.75 -0.69
N LYS A 220 -2.38 -2.12 0.19
CA LYS A 220 -2.56 -3.15 1.22
C LYS A 220 -3.63 -2.73 2.24
N LEU A 221 -3.61 -1.51 2.74
CA LEU A 221 -4.64 -0.99 3.65
C LEU A 221 -6.04 -1.10 3.03
N ASN A 222 -6.18 -0.72 1.76
CA ASN A 222 -7.46 -0.79 1.06
C ASN A 222 -7.89 -2.23 0.75
N SER A 223 -6.96 -3.17 0.62
CA SER A 223 -7.26 -4.60 0.37
C SER A 223 -7.60 -5.39 1.64
N MET A 224 -7.24 -4.92 2.82
CA MET A 224 -7.62 -5.56 4.09
C MET A 224 -9.14 -5.63 4.30
N PHE A 225 -9.90 -4.84 3.56
CA PHE A 225 -11.38 -4.88 3.56
C PHE A 225 -11.97 -5.88 2.53
N VAL A 226 -11.13 -6.61 1.79
CA VAL A 226 -11.56 -7.63 0.81
C VAL A 226 -11.05 -9.00 1.27
N PRO A 227 -11.92 -10.02 1.47
CA PRO A 227 -11.49 -11.33 1.93
C PRO A 227 -10.46 -11.95 0.98
N ALA A 228 -9.35 -12.38 1.54
CA ALA A 228 -8.26 -13.02 0.81
C ALA A 228 -8.68 -14.42 0.32
N GLY A 229 -8.96 -14.56 -0.98
CA GLY A 229 -9.01 -15.86 -1.64
C GLY A 229 -7.59 -16.44 -1.79
N ASN A 230 -7.48 -17.78 -1.85
CA ASN A 230 -6.25 -18.61 -1.96
C ASN A 230 -5.08 -17.95 -2.72
N SER A 231 -4.21 -17.22 -2.00
CA SER A 231 -3.27 -16.29 -2.63
C SER A 231 -1.95 -16.91 -3.12
N GLN A 232 -1.47 -18.00 -2.50
CA GLN A 232 -0.13 -18.55 -2.84
C GLN A 232 -0.09 -19.33 -4.16
N GLN A 233 -1.03 -20.22 -4.40
CA GLN A 233 -1.11 -20.98 -5.65
C GLN A 233 -1.43 -20.10 -6.86
N GLN A 234 -2.30 -19.11 -6.67
CA GLN A 234 -2.59 -18.16 -7.76
C GLN A 234 -1.40 -17.29 -8.13
N ASN A 235 -0.58 -16.87 -7.17
CA ASN A 235 0.61 -16.07 -7.43
C ASN A 235 1.66 -16.82 -8.26
N GLU A 236 1.77 -18.16 -8.10
CA GLU A 236 2.69 -18.98 -8.87
C GLU A 236 2.31 -19.03 -10.35
N ILE A 237 1.03 -19.22 -10.67
CA ILE A 237 0.51 -19.21 -12.05
C ILE A 237 0.85 -17.87 -12.73
N TRP A 238 0.67 -16.75 -12.03
CA TRP A 238 0.97 -15.44 -12.61
C TRP A 238 2.46 -15.24 -12.89
N LYS A 239 3.33 -15.70 -11.99
CA LYS A 239 4.78 -15.68 -12.23
C LYS A 239 5.17 -16.50 -13.47
N GLN A 240 4.58 -17.70 -13.61
CA GLN A 240 4.82 -18.56 -14.76
C GLN A 240 4.38 -17.88 -16.06
N ILE A 241 3.16 -17.34 -16.14
CA ILE A 241 2.64 -16.67 -17.35
C ILE A 241 3.55 -15.51 -17.77
N TRP A 242 3.95 -14.65 -16.82
CA TRP A 242 4.79 -13.49 -17.12
C TRP A 242 6.28 -13.84 -17.28
N GLY A 243 6.70 -15.03 -16.88
CA GLY A 243 8.04 -15.57 -17.10
C GLY A 243 8.21 -16.32 -18.44
N LEU A 244 7.13 -16.57 -19.19
CA LEU A 244 7.22 -17.25 -20.48
C LEU A 244 8.04 -16.42 -21.49
N ASN A 245 8.93 -17.08 -22.21
CA ASN A 245 9.69 -16.46 -23.29
C ASN A 245 8.88 -16.45 -24.61
N VAL A 246 7.78 -15.69 -24.59
CA VAL A 246 6.88 -15.52 -25.74
C VAL A 246 6.54 -14.04 -25.91
N PRO A 247 6.09 -13.60 -27.09
CA PRO A 247 5.68 -12.22 -27.32
C PRO A 247 4.65 -11.74 -26.29
N SER A 248 4.76 -10.48 -25.87
CA SER A 248 3.87 -9.88 -24.86
C SER A 248 2.38 -9.97 -25.19
N LYS A 249 2.03 -10.08 -26.48
CA LYS A 249 0.64 -10.31 -26.92
C LYS A 249 0.11 -11.66 -26.44
N VAL A 250 0.94 -12.70 -26.48
CA VAL A 250 0.59 -14.05 -26.00
C VAL A 250 0.46 -14.07 -24.49
N GLN A 251 1.41 -13.47 -23.75
CA GLN A 251 1.31 -13.34 -22.29
C GLN A 251 0.02 -12.63 -21.88
N ASN A 252 -0.32 -11.52 -22.56
CA ASN A 252 -1.55 -10.78 -22.32
C ASN A 252 -2.81 -11.61 -22.64
N PHE A 253 -2.77 -12.42 -23.69
CA PHE A 253 -3.86 -13.31 -24.05
C PHE A 253 -4.08 -14.38 -22.95
N LEU A 254 -3.00 -15.04 -22.52
CA LEU A 254 -3.06 -16.04 -21.43
C LEU A 254 -3.60 -15.42 -20.14
N TRP A 255 -3.09 -14.23 -19.76
CA TRP A 255 -3.60 -13.50 -18.60
C TRP A 255 -5.12 -13.22 -18.74
N ARG A 256 -5.58 -12.78 -19.91
CA ARG A 256 -7.00 -12.53 -20.16
C ARG A 256 -7.83 -13.80 -20.11
N ALA A 257 -7.33 -14.90 -20.62
CA ALA A 257 -7.99 -16.20 -20.56
C ALA A 257 -8.16 -16.67 -19.10
N CYS A 258 -7.09 -16.64 -18.29
CA CYS A 258 -7.14 -16.99 -16.87
C CYS A 258 -8.01 -16.05 -16.02
N LYS A 259 -8.24 -14.81 -16.47
CA LYS A 259 -9.16 -13.86 -15.79
C LYS A 259 -10.58 -13.88 -16.35
N GLU A 260 -10.94 -14.88 -17.18
CA GLU A 260 -12.23 -14.91 -17.88
C GLU A 260 -12.53 -13.57 -18.61
N ALA A 261 -11.49 -12.98 -19.19
CA ALA A 261 -11.53 -11.65 -19.81
C ALA A 261 -11.44 -11.73 -21.35
N ILE A 262 -11.90 -12.83 -21.93
CA ILE A 262 -12.05 -13.06 -23.38
C ILE A 262 -13.53 -13.16 -23.76
N PRO A 263 -13.89 -12.95 -25.03
CA PRO A 263 -15.28 -12.97 -25.51
C PRO A 263 -15.82 -14.39 -25.69
N ALA A 264 -15.61 -15.31 -24.72
CA ALA A 264 -16.27 -16.59 -24.67
C ALA A 264 -17.77 -16.41 -24.42
N LYS A 265 -18.63 -17.29 -24.95
CA LYS A 265 -20.10 -17.14 -24.86
C LYS A 265 -20.61 -17.03 -23.43
N HIS A 266 -20.03 -17.77 -22.50
CA HIS A 266 -20.34 -17.65 -21.09
C HIS A 266 -20.12 -16.22 -20.55
N ASN A 267 -19.03 -15.56 -20.95
CA ASN A 267 -18.75 -14.18 -20.55
C ASN A 267 -19.68 -13.17 -21.26
N LEU A 268 -20.10 -13.46 -22.48
CA LEU A 268 -21.06 -12.64 -23.22
C LEU A 268 -22.47 -12.78 -22.64
N LEU A 269 -22.88 -14.00 -22.25
CA LEU A 269 -24.14 -14.25 -21.53
C LEU A 269 -24.20 -13.48 -20.21
N LYS A 270 -23.15 -13.59 -19.39
CA LYS A 270 -23.05 -12.80 -18.13
C LYS A 270 -23.25 -11.30 -18.33
N ARG A 271 -22.91 -10.80 -19.52
CA ARG A 271 -23.05 -9.38 -19.90
C ARG A 271 -24.33 -9.07 -20.67
N LYS A 272 -25.24 -10.06 -20.78
CA LYS A 272 -26.51 -9.92 -21.50
C LYS A 272 -26.33 -9.50 -22.98
N ILE A 273 -25.23 -9.92 -23.61
CA ILE A 273 -24.96 -9.72 -25.04
C ILE A 273 -25.50 -10.88 -25.85
N LEU A 274 -25.44 -12.11 -25.28
CA LEU A 274 -26.03 -13.31 -25.85
C LEU A 274 -27.08 -13.88 -24.87
N ASN A 275 -27.98 -14.71 -25.38
CA ASN A 275 -29.01 -15.38 -24.59
C ASN A 275 -28.62 -16.82 -24.22
N GLU A 276 -27.62 -17.39 -24.86
CA GLU A 276 -27.12 -18.74 -24.63
C GLU A 276 -25.61 -18.76 -24.57
N ASP A 277 -25.05 -19.71 -23.83
CA ASP A 277 -23.60 -19.86 -23.65
C ASP A 277 -23.04 -21.21 -24.14
N LYS A 278 -23.86 -22.01 -24.84
CA LYS A 278 -23.44 -23.30 -25.39
C LYS A 278 -22.33 -23.15 -26.41
N CYS A 279 -21.33 -24.02 -26.31
CA CYS A 279 -20.22 -24.09 -27.26
C CYS A 279 -20.75 -24.48 -28.69
N GLU A 280 -20.37 -23.72 -29.69
CA GLU A 280 -20.77 -24.03 -31.08
C GLU A 280 -20.11 -25.29 -31.62
N GLN A 281 -18.93 -25.63 -31.11
CA GLN A 281 -18.17 -26.78 -31.62
C GLN A 281 -18.72 -28.12 -31.11
N CYS A 282 -18.94 -28.24 -29.80
CA CYS A 282 -19.46 -29.49 -29.22
C CYS A 282 -20.97 -29.50 -28.97
N GLY A 283 -21.64 -28.35 -28.97
CA GLY A 283 -23.09 -28.21 -28.80
C GLY A 283 -23.61 -28.53 -27.36
N VAL A 284 -22.78 -28.97 -26.45
CA VAL A 284 -23.17 -29.55 -25.16
C VAL A 284 -22.86 -28.67 -23.99
N GLU A 285 -21.59 -28.27 -23.82
CA GLU A 285 -21.12 -27.56 -22.63
C GLU A 285 -21.18 -26.03 -22.79
N SER A 286 -21.15 -25.33 -21.64
CA SER A 286 -20.99 -23.87 -21.61
C SER A 286 -19.61 -23.47 -22.11
N GLU A 287 -19.54 -22.52 -23.04
CA GLU A 287 -18.29 -22.01 -23.60
C GLU A 287 -17.62 -21.03 -22.64
N THR A 288 -16.93 -21.57 -21.61
CA THR A 288 -16.01 -20.80 -20.79
C THR A 288 -14.68 -20.56 -21.52
N ALA A 289 -13.81 -19.67 -20.99
CA ALA A 289 -12.47 -19.49 -21.55
C ALA A 289 -11.67 -20.79 -21.56
N ALA A 290 -11.73 -21.59 -20.50
CA ALA A 290 -11.07 -22.88 -20.42
C ALA A 290 -11.64 -23.88 -21.43
N HIS A 291 -12.97 -23.95 -21.55
CA HIS A 291 -13.63 -24.85 -22.53
C HIS A 291 -13.23 -24.49 -23.97
N ALA A 292 -13.32 -23.22 -24.32
CA ALA A 292 -13.00 -22.76 -25.68
C ALA A 292 -11.54 -22.96 -26.07
N LEU A 293 -10.60 -23.06 -25.10
CA LEU A 293 -9.16 -23.12 -25.40
C LEU A 293 -8.53 -24.51 -25.14
N TRP A 294 -9.11 -25.34 -24.23
CA TRP A 294 -8.46 -26.59 -23.81
C TRP A 294 -9.42 -27.78 -23.62
N THR A 295 -10.61 -27.58 -23.06
CA THR A 295 -11.43 -28.72 -22.60
C THR A 295 -12.53 -29.13 -23.55
N CYS A 296 -12.72 -28.43 -24.68
CA CYS A 296 -13.71 -28.82 -25.68
C CYS A 296 -13.32 -30.15 -26.33
N PRO A 297 -14.21 -31.20 -26.32
CA PRO A 297 -13.90 -32.51 -26.86
C PRO A 297 -13.48 -32.45 -28.34
N THR A 298 -14.06 -31.54 -29.10
CA THR A 298 -13.76 -31.38 -30.55
C THR A 298 -12.37 -30.76 -30.84
N LEU A 299 -11.69 -30.19 -29.84
CA LEU A 299 -10.31 -29.69 -29.99
C LEU A 299 -9.28 -30.82 -30.07
N ASN A 300 -9.60 -32.01 -29.55
CA ASN A 300 -8.70 -33.17 -29.55
C ASN A 300 -8.67 -33.88 -30.91
N GLU A 301 -9.54 -33.49 -31.86
CA GLU A 301 -9.62 -34.06 -33.21
C GLU A 301 -8.83 -33.25 -34.25
N ILE A 302 -8.16 -32.17 -33.85
CA ILE A 302 -7.30 -31.31 -34.65
C ILE A 302 -5.84 -31.53 -34.27
#